data_572557ceb3db11e27ca2868bb5b9c1c7
#
_entry.id   572557ceb3db11e27ca2868bb5b9c1c7
#
_cell.length_a   1.000
_cell.length_b   1.000
_cell.length_c   1.000
_cell.angle_alpha   90.00
_cell.angle_beta   90.00
_cell.angle_gamma   90.00
#
_symmetry.space_group_name_H-M   'P 1'
#
loop_
_entity.id
_entity.type
_entity.pdbx_description
1 polymer ?
#
loop_
_entity_poly.entity_id
_entity_poly.type
_entity_poly.pdbx_seq_one_letter_code
_entity_poly.pdbx_strand_id
1 'polypeptide(L)'
;MSAAVMRSRAASPPTLILYHAECADGFGAAWAIWRRYPNAEYRPVKHGEGPPANLAGHHIGLVHFSYARPTLEAIAKDAASLVVLDHHITAEQTLADLPYAYFDQKKSGAVLGWEWAHDEPAPWLLRYIQDKDLWDWALPNSREISAALASYPFDFQLWTNFEQQELEREGRAILRYENELVTKLASHATLVQFEGAT
;
A
#
# COMPACT_ATOMS: atom_id res chain seq x y z
N MET A 1 -5.42 15.94 -9.94
CA MET A 1 -4.14 16.65 -9.68
C MET A 1 -3.02 15.62 -9.72
N SER A 2 -1.83 15.89 -10.25
CA SER A 2 -0.74 14.92 -10.21
C SER A 2 -0.06 14.89 -8.82
N ALA A 3 0.53 13.75 -8.44
CA ALA A 3 1.27 13.62 -7.17
C ALA A 3 2.42 14.63 -7.06
N ALA A 4 3.08 14.96 -8.18
CA ALA A 4 4.09 16.01 -8.22
C ALA A 4 3.54 17.40 -7.84
N VAL A 5 2.30 17.72 -8.23
CA VAL A 5 1.62 18.96 -7.82
C VAL A 5 1.29 18.93 -6.33
N MET A 6 0.89 17.78 -5.80
CA MET A 6 0.65 17.62 -4.35
C MET A 6 1.94 17.79 -3.54
N ARG A 7 3.06 17.21 -4.00
CA ARG A 7 4.37 17.39 -3.37
C ARG A 7 4.83 18.85 -3.40
N SER A 8 4.63 19.55 -4.51
CA SER A 8 5.00 20.98 -4.61
C SER A 8 4.18 21.89 -3.68
N ARG A 9 3.02 21.42 -3.21
CA ARG A 9 2.18 22.11 -2.22
C ARG A 9 2.55 21.76 -0.78
N ALA A 10 3.27 20.65 -0.56
CA ALA A 10 3.79 20.33 0.76
C ALA A 10 4.91 21.32 1.12
N ALA A 11 4.65 22.20 2.06
CA ALA A 11 5.59 23.27 2.47
C ALA A 11 6.86 22.70 3.12
N SER A 12 6.86 21.43 3.54
CA SER A 12 7.97 20.76 4.24
C SER A 12 7.94 19.25 3.99
N PRO A 13 9.09 18.56 4.12
CA PRO A 13 9.16 17.10 4.12
C PRO A 13 8.21 16.47 5.16
N PRO A 14 7.68 15.29 4.93
CA PRO A 14 6.83 14.60 5.90
C PRO A 14 7.64 14.27 7.16
N THR A 15 6.99 14.41 8.31
CA THR A 15 7.55 13.99 9.61
C THR A 15 6.89 12.72 10.13
N LEU A 16 5.71 12.39 9.61
CA LEU A 16 4.95 11.19 9.98
C LEU A 16 4.22 10.63 8.75
N ILE A 17 4.40 9.34 8.52
CA ILE A 17 3.67 8.58 7.50
C ILE A 17 2.82 7.52 8.21
N LEU A 18 1.52 7.59 7.98
CA LEU A 18 0.57 6.56 8.37
C LEU A 18 0.26 5.71 7.13
N TYR A 19 0.43 4.40 7.23
CA TYR A 19 0.23 3.49 6.10
C TYR A 19 -0.64 2.30 6.48
N HIS A 20 -1.37 1.73 5.52
CA HIS A 20 -2.20 0.56 5.75
C HIS A 20 -1.35 -0.62 6.19
N ALA A 21 -1.66 -1.15 7.38
CA ALA A 21 -0.95 -2.27 7.99
C ALA A 21 -1.25 -3.61 7.29
N GLU A 22 -0.35 -4.58 7.48
CA GLU A 22 -0.53 -5.98 7.04
C GLU A 22 -0.85 -6.14 5.54
N CYS A 23 -0.42 -5.17 4.73
CA CYS A 23 -0.66 -5.09 3.30
C CYS A 23 0.64 -4.76 2.56
N ALA A 24 0.97 -5.53 1.52
CA ALA A 24 2.18 -5.29 0.73
C ALA A 24 2.14 -3.94 -0.01
N ASP A 25 0.97 -3.50 -0.46
CA ASP A 25 0.82 -2.21 -1.14
C ASP A 25 0.94 -1.05 -0.15
N GLY A 26 0.31 -1.14 1.03
CA GLY A 26 0.47 -0.14 2.09
C GLY A 26 1.91 -0.02 2.58
N PHE A 27 2.58 -1.15 2.84
CA PHE A 27 3.99 -1.14 3.21
C PHE A 27 4.89 -0.68 2.06
N GLY A 28 4.59 -1.07 0.81
CA GLY A 28 5.28 -0.60 -0.39
C GLY A 28 5.21 0.91 -0.56
N ALA A 29 4.05 1.52 -0.26
CA ALA A 29 3.89 2.97 -0.24
C ALA A 29 4.75 3.64 0.84
N ALA A 30 4.77 3.06 2.05
CA ALA A 30 5.63 3.53 3.13
C ALA A 30 7.12 3.39 2.77
N TRP A 31 7.53 2.24 2.20
CA TRP A 31 8.89 2.01 1.73
C TRP A 31 9.30 3.00 0.62
N ALA A 32 8.42 3.27 -0.32
CA ALA A 32 8.65 4.25 -1.38
C ALA A 32 8.99 5.63 -0.81
N ILE A 33 8.24 6.08 0.18
CA ILE A 33 8.44 7.38 0.82
C ILE A 33 9.68 7.35 1.72
N TRP A 34 9.91 6.24 2.44
CA TRP A 34 11.09 6.05 3.29
C TRP A 34 12.41 6.15 2.51
N ARG A 35 12.45 5.67 1.28
CA ARG A 35 13.62 5.81 0.39
C ARG A 35 14.06 7.27 0.18
N ARG A 36 13.13 8.21 0.30
CA ARG A 36 13.39 9.66 0.18
C ARG A 36 13.51 10.35 1.54
N TYR A 37 12.69 9.92 2.50
CA TYR A 37 12.55 10.58 3.80
C TYR A 37 12.78 9.59 4.96
N PRO A 38 13.99 9.02 5.10
CA PRO A 38 14.26 7.95 6.07
C PRO A 38 14.16 8.40 7.54
N ASN A 39 14.17 9.70 7.79
CA ASN A 39 14.06 10.27 9.14
C ASN A 39 12.62 10.57 9.58
N ALA A 40 11.62 10.38 8.71
CA ALA A 40 10.23 10.47 9.11
C ALA A 40 9.85 9.27 9.98
N GLU A 41 8.84 9.44 10.82
CA GLU A 41 8.24 8.33 11.55
C GLU A 41 7.25 7.58 10.64
N TYR A 42 7.23 6.25 10.72
CA TYR A 42 6.36 5.38 9.94
C TYR A 42 5.52 4.52 10.87
N ARG A 43 4.19 4.70 10.85
CA ARG A 43 3.26 3.96 11.70
C ARG A 43 2.26 3.16 10.86
N PRO A 44 2.19 1.83 11.03
CA PRO A 44 1.13 1.04 10.44
C PRO A 44 -0.21 1.35 11.13
N VAL A 45 -1.29 1.38 10.35
CA VAL A 45 -2.67 1.57 10.85
C VAL A 45 -3.53 0.45 10.28
N LYS A 46 -4.27 -0.25 11.15
CA LYS A 46 -5.20 -1.29 10.73
C LYS A 46 -6.55 -0.71 10.33
N HIS A 47 -7.24 -1.40 9.43
CA HIS A 47 -8.60 -1.00 9.07
C HIS A 47 -9.52 -0.99 10.30
N GLY A 48 -10.29 0.09 10.46
CA GLY A 48 -11.18 0.27 11.61
C GLY A 48 -10.53 0.87 12.87
N GLU A 49 -9.21 1.01 12.90
CA GLU A 49 -8.55 1.76 13.98
C GLU A 49 -8.72 3.27 13.80
N GLY A 50 -8.88 3.97 14.92
CA GLY A 50 -8.87 5.42 14.93
C GLY A 50 -7.48 5.99 14.68
N PRO A 51 -7.37 7.31 14.44
CA PRO A 51 -6.08 7.95 14.25
C PRO A 51 -5.23 7.83 15.53
N PRO A 52 -3.91 7.61 15.38
CA PRO A 52 -3.01 7.59 16.53
C PRO A 52 -2.98 8.95 17.25
N ALA A 53 -2.57 8.94 18.51
CA ALA A 53 -2.39 10.17 19.29
C ALA A 53 -1.22 11.02 18.75
N ASN A 54 -1.18 12.30 19.16
CA ASN A 54 -0.07 13.21 18.91
C ASN A 54 0.19 13.53 17.44
N LEU A 55 -0.85 13.82 16.69
CA LEU A 55 -0.75 14.24 15.28
C LEU A 55 -0.53 15.74 15.10
N ALA A 56 -0.75 16.56 16.14
CA ALA A 56 -0.62 18.01 16.07
C ALA A 56 0.81 18.44 15.70
N GLY A 57 0.92 19.40 14.79
CA GLY A 57 2.19 19.95 14.34
C GLY A 57 3.04 19.08 13.42
N HIS A 58 2.61 17.84 13.12
CA HIS A 58 3.28 16.98 12.15
C HIS A 58 2.94 17.35 10.71
N HIS A 59 3.88 17.15 9.79
CA HIS A 59 3.64 17.04 8.35
C HIS A 59 3.29 15.59 8.04
N ILE A 60 2.00 15.31 7.81
CA ILE A 60 1.45 13.95 7.78
C ILE A 60 1.18 13.50 6.35
N GLY A 61 1.63 12.28 6.02
CA GLY A 61 1.17 11.52 4.86
C GLY A 61 0.31 10.33 5.29
N LEU A 62 -0.91 10.20 4.75
CA LEU A 62 -1.68 8.97 4.79
C LEU A 62 -1.55 8.27 3.45
N VAL A 63 -1.16 6.99 3.44
CA VAL A 63 -0.89 6.28 2.20
C VAL A 63 -1.58 4.91 2.16
N HIS A 64 -2.24 4.64 1.04
CA HIS A 64 -3.00 3.43 0.79
C HIS A 64 -4.15 3.20 1.79
N PHE A 65 -4.64 4.22 2.41
CA PHE A 65 -5.91 4.24 3.15
C PHE A 65 -6.36 5.67 3.44
N SER A 66 -7.61 5.82 3.81
CA SER A 66 -8.19 7.10 4.20
C SER A 66 -9.09 6.93 5.43
N TYR A 67 -9.06 7.91 6.32
CA TYR A 67 -10.10 8.03 7.35
C TYR A 67 -11.37 8.66 6.77
N ALA A 68 -12.48 8.51 7.46
CA ALA A 68 -13.70 9.23 7.15
C ALA A 68 -13.49 10.75 7.19
N ARG A 69 -14.21 11.50 6.37
CA ARG A 69 -14.08 12.96 6.21
C ARG A 69 -13.98 13.74 7.53
N PRO A 70 -14.87 13.54 8.53
CA PRO A 70 -14.76 14.30 9.78
C PRO A 70 -13.44 14.10 10.51
N THR A 71 -12.90 12.89 10.44
CA THR A 71 -11.58 12.55 11.04
C THR A 71 -10.44 13.23 10.29
N LEU A 72 -10.47 13.22 8.94
CA LEU A 72 -9.45 13.89 8.12
C LEU A 72 -9.46 15.41 8.34
N GLU A 73 -10.64 16.02 8.42
CA GLU A 73 -10.79 17.46 8.69
C GLU A 73 -10.27 17.83 10.08
N ALA A 74 -10.49 16.97 11.08
CA ALA A 74 -9.92 17.16 12.41
C ALA A 74 -8.37 17.05 12.39
N ILE A 75 -7.82 16.04 11.72
CA ILE A 75 -6.37 15.89 11.55
C ILE A 75 -5.79 17.10 10.81
N ALA A 76 -6.41 17.52 9.71
CA ALA A 76 -5.95 18.65 8.90
C ALA A 76 -5.93 19.99 9.66
N LYS A 77 -6.80 20.13 10.66
CA LYS A 77 -6.85 21.32 11.50
C LYS A 77 -5.64 21.43 12.45
N ASP A 78 -5.20 20.29 12.97
CA ASP A 78 -4.17 20.25 14.03
C ASP A 78 -2.77 19.95 13.46
N ALA A 79 -2.68 19.27 12.31
CA ALA A 79 -1.43 19.00 11.62
C ALA A 79 -0.82 20.26 10.99
N ALA A 80 0.51 20.32 10.86
CA ALA A 80 1.20 21.34 10.10
C ALA A 80 0.90 21.24 8.59
N SER A 81 0.74 20.03 8.08
CA SER A 81 0.20 19.73 6.75
C SER A 81 -0.31 18.29 6.69
N LEU A 82 -1.22 18.03 5.75
CA LEU A 82 -1.77 16.70 5.49
C LEU A 82 -1.74 16.42 3.98
N VAL A 83 -1.37 15.20 3.62
CA VAL A 83 -1.56 14.64 2.28
C VAL A 83 -2.16 13.24 2.41
N VAL A 84 -3.13 12.92 1.56
CA VAL A 84 -3.73 11.59 1.44
C VAL A 84 -3.47 11.08 0.03
N LEU A 85 -2.82 9.92 -0.07
CA LEU A 85 -2.53 9.23 -1.33
C LEU A 85 -3.25 7.88 -1.29
N ASP A 86 -4.31 7.74 -2.07
CA ASP A 86 -5.14 6.53 -2.03
C ASP A 86 -5.69 6.21 -3.42
N HIS A 87 -6.18 5.01 -3.63
CA HIS A 87 -6.77 4.58 -4.89
C HIS A 87 -8.14 3.90 -4.72
N HIS A 88 -8.63 3.79 -3.48
CA HIS A 88 -9.91 3.16 -3.20
C HIS A 88 -11.09 4.01 -3.68
N ILE A 89 -11.90 3.44 -4.56
CA ILE A 89 -13.07 4.13 -5.16
C ILE A 89 -14.05 4.68 -4.13
N THR A 90 -14.27 3.95 -3.03
CA THR A 90 -15.18 4.37 -1.95
C THR A 90 -14.68 5.60 -1.19
N ALA A 91 -13.36 5.71 -1.02
CA ALA A 91 -12.72 6.88 -0.41
C ALA A 91 -12.76 8.07 -1.39
N GLU A 92 -12.42 7.87 -2.65
CA GLU A 92 -12.47 8.91 -3.68
C GLU A 92 -13.86 9.55 -3.78
N GLN A 93 -14.94 8.76 -3.78
CA GLN A 93 -16.31 9.26 -3.88
C GLN A 93 -16.67 10.28 -2.78
N THR A 94 -16.03 10.20 -1.64
CA THR A 94 -16.35 11.05 -0.47
C THR A 94 -15.30 12.10 -0.15
N LEU A 95 -14.10 11.99 -0.70
CA LEU A 95 -12.93 12.78 -0.29
C LEU A 95 -12.23 13.52 -1.44
N ALA A 96 -12.60 13.27 -2.71
CA ALA A 96 -11.89 13.81 -3.88
C ALA A 96 -11.90 15.36 -3.97
N ASP A 97 -12.84 16.02 -3.31
CA ASP A 97 -12.92 17.48 -3.22
C ASP A 97 -12.00 18.11 -2.16
N LEU A 98 -11.40 17.27 -1.27
CA LEU A 98 -10.47 17.75 -0.25
C LEU A 98 -9.14 18.18 -0.91
N PRO A 99 -8.63 19.38 -0.60
CA PRO A 99 -7.46 19.93 -1.31
C PRO A 99 -6.14 19.18 -1.04
N TYR A 100 -6.12 18.32 -0.03
CA TYR A 100 -4.97 17.52 0.39
C TYR A 100 -5.14 16.03 0.05
N ALA A 101 -6.23 15.61 -0.60
CA ALA A 101 -6.48 14.24 -0.99
C ALA A 101 -6.19 14.04 -2.49
N TYR A 102 -5.47 12.98 -2.81
CA TYR A 102 -5.17 12.58 -4.18
C TYR A 102 -5.54 11.12 -4.40
N PHE A 103 -6.33 10.87 -5.43
CA PHE A 103 -6.80 9.54 -5.82
C PHE A 103 -6.44 9.23 -7.27
N ASP A 104 -5.99 7.99 -7.51
CA ASP A 104 -5.80 7.47 -8.87
C ASP A 104 -6.04 5.95 -8.85
N GLN A 105 -7.21 5.52 -9.29
CA GLN A 105 -7.62 4.12 -9.32
C GLN A 105 -6.81 3.24 -10.29
N LYS A 106 -5.99 3.84 -11.16
CA LYS A 106 -5.12 3.13 -12.11
C LYS A 106 -3.73 2.85 -11.53
N LYS A 107 -3.51 3.20 -10.27
CA LYS A 107 -2.24 3.04 -9.58
C LYS A 107 -2.46 2.44 -8.21
N SER A 108 -1.53 1.61 -7.78
CA SER A 108 -1.50 1.13 -6.41
C SER A 108 -0.98 2.21 -5.45
N GLY A 109 -1.23 2.04 -4.16
CA GLY A 109 -0.69 2.91 -3.12
C GLY A 109 0.83 3.01 -3.15
N ALA A 110 1.52 1.89 -3.43
CA ALA A 110 2.98 1.83 -3.54
C ALA A 110 3.51 2.72 -4.67
N VAL A 111 2.89 2.68 -5.85
CA VAL A 111 3.28 3.52 -6.98
C VAL A 111 2.91 4.98 -6.73
N LEU A 112 1.76 5.26 -6.12
CA LEU A 112 1.39 6.63 -5.73
C LEU A 112 2.38 7.23 -4.73
N GLY A 113 2.79 6.46 -3.73
CA GLY A 113 3.82 6.87 -2.76
C GLY A 113 5.16 7.18 -3.42
N TRP A 114 5.57 6.34 -4.39
CA TRP A 114 6.79 6.58 -5.14
C TRP A 114 6.72 7.86 -5.99
N GLU A 115 5.69 8.01 -6.80
CA GLU A 115 5.52 9.18 -7.66
C GLU A 115 5.36 10.48 -6.86
N TRP A 116 4.81 10.39 -5.65
CA TRP A 116 4.75 11.53 -4.75
C TRP A 116 6.14 11.90 -4.20
N ALA A 117 6.96 10.92 -3.86
CA ALA A 117 8.26 11.15 -3.23
C ALA A 117 9.40 11.36 -4.24
N HIS A 118 9.32 10.78 -5.44
CA HIS A 118 10.42 10.75 -6.43
C HIS A 118 9.97 11.29 -7.79
N ASP A 119 10.94 11.73 -8.58
CA ASP A 119 10.76 12.18 -9.96
C ASP A 119 11.12 11.10 -10.98
N GLU A 120 11.54 9.92 -10.52
CA GLU A 120 11.96 8.78 -11.31
C GLU A 120 10.83 7.75 -11.43
N PRO A 121 10.81 6.92 -12.48
CA PRO A 121 9.86 5.83 -12.61
C PRO A 121 9.93 4.86 -11.42
N ALA A 122 8.78 4.30 -11.03
CA ALA A 122 8.71 3.32 -9.95
C ALA A 122 9.62 2.11 -10.22
N PRO A 123 10.40 1.66 -9.23
CA PRO A 123 11.29 0.49 -9.37
C PRO A 123 10.47 -0.78 -9.61
N TRP A 124 11.16 -1.83 -10.07
CA TRP A 124 10.54 -3.11 -10.44
C TRP A 124 9.65 -3.66 -9.32
N LEU A 125 10.09 -3.63 -8.06
CA LEU A 125 9.36 -4.16 -6.91
C LEU A 125 7.95 -3.54 -6.78
N LEU A 126 7.86 -2.20 -6.86
CA LEU A 126 6.57 -1.50 -6.73
C LEU A 126 5.66 -1.74 -7.94
N ARG A 127 6.22 -1.95 -9.13
CA ARG A 127 5.45 -2.32 -10.32
C ARG A 127 4.83 -3.72 -10.17
N TYR A 128 5.53 -4.67 -9.57
CA TYR A 128 4.99 -6.00 -9.28
C TYR A 128 3.93 -5.97 -8.17
N ILE A 129 4.13 -5.13 -7.15
CA ILE A 129 3.09 -4.91 -6.14
C ILE A 129 1.82 -4.35 -6.80
N GLN A 130 1.95 -3.35 -7.68
CA GLN A 130 0.82 -2.79 -8.42
C GLN A 130 0.13 -3.82 -9.31
N ASP A 131 0.90 -4.62 -10.05
CA ASP A 131 0.37 -5.64 -10.96
C ASP A 131 -0.52 -6.67 -10.23
N LYS A 132 -0.14 -7.02 -9.00
CA LYS A 132 -0.96 -7.83 -8.09
C LYS A 132 -2.16 -7.05 -7.55
N ASP A 133 -1.94 -5.85 -7.05
CA ASP A 133 -2.94 -5.06 -6.32
C ASP A 133 -4.12 -4.67 -7.23
N LEU A 134 -3.82 -4.25 -8.45
CA LEU A 134 -4.82 -3.98 -9.50
C LEU A 134 -5.37 -5.24 -10.18
N TRP A 135 -4.87 -6.42 -9.79
CA TRP A 135 -5.27 -7.73 -10.33
C TRP A 135 -4.99 -7.91 -11.83
N ASP A 136 -4.01 -7.18 -12.37
CA ASP A 136 -3.65 -7.22 -13.79
C ASP A 136 -2.92 -8.50 -14.19
N TRP A 137 -1.97 -8.95 -13.35
CA TRP A 137 -1.15 -10.15 -13.54
C TRP A 137 -0.46 -10.17 -14.92
N ALA A 138 -0.07 -9.02 -15.41
CA ALA A 138 0.49 -8.82 -16.74
C ALA A 138 2.02 -8.95 -16.79
N LEU A 139 2.70 -8.77 -15.65
CA LEU A 139 4.14 -8.86 -15.59
C LEU A 139 4.62 -10.32 -15.53
N PRO A 140 5.75 -10.66 -16.17
CA PRO A 140 6.31 -12.00 -16.12
C PRO A 140 6.57 -12.45 -14.68
N ASN A 141 6.17 -13.69 -14.32
CA ASN A 141 6.35 -14.28 -12.98
C ASN A 141 5.76 -13.45 -11.81
N SER A 142 4.71 -12.67 -12.08
CA SER A 142 4.10 -11.79 -11.08
C SER A 142 3.51 -12.58 -9.90
N ARG A 143 2.93 -13.75 -10.15
CA ARG A 143 2.40 -14.62 -9.10
C ARG A 143 3.51 -15.18 -8.22
N GLU A 144 4.63 -15.55 -8.81
CA GLU A 144 5.80 -16.05 -8.12
C GLU A 144 6.39 -14.97 -7.21
N ILE A 145 6.66 -13.79 -7.76
CA ILE A 145 7.18 -12.66 -6.97
C ILE A 145 6.23 -12.29 -5.84
N SER A 146 4.92 -12.28 -6.09
CA SER A 146 3.93 -11.98 -5.06
C SER A 146 3.89 -13.03 -3.95
N ALA A 147 4.03 -14.32 -4.29
CA ALA A 147 4.07 -15.39 -3.31
C ALA A 147 5.34 -15.32 -2.45
N ALA A 148 6.50 -15.07 -3.06
CA ALA A 148 7.73 -14.88 -2.32
C ALA A 148 7.64 -13.64 -1.40
N LEU A 149 7.21 -12.51 -1.92
CA LEU A 149 7.10 -11.27 -1.15
C LEU A 149 6.17 -11.42 0.06
N ALA A 150 5.08 -12.19 -0.07
CA ALA A 150 4.15 -12.47 1.03
C ALA A 150 4.76 -13.31 2.16
N SER A 151 5.87 -14.01 1.90
CA SER A 151 6.58 -14.82 2.91
C SER A 151 7.60 -14.02 3.73
N TYR A 152 7.89 -12.79 3.32
CA TYR A 152 8.87 -11.93 3.98
C TYR A 152 8.22 -10.92 4.94
N PRO A 153 8.92 -10.53 6.01
CA PRO A 153 8.45 -9.47 6.89
C PRO A 153 8.47 -8.11 6.20
N PHE A 154 7.64 -7.22 6.70
CA PHE A 154 7.64 -5.81 6.31
C PHE A 154 8.80 -5.07 6.96
N ASP A 155 9.96 -5.12 6.33
CA ASP A 155 11.20 -4.48 6.76
C ASP A 155 11.79 -3.64 5.62
N PHE A 156 12.04 -2.35 5.87
CA PHE A 156 12.49 -1.40 4.86
C PHE A 156 13.86 -1.75 4.28
N GLN A 157 14.80 -2.20 5.13
CA GLN A 157 16.14 -2.54 4.70
C GLN A 157 16.14 -3.85 3.90
N LEU A 158 15.36 -4.83 4.36
CA LEU A 158 15.22 -6.10 3.67
C LEU A 158 14.66 -5.88 2.25
N TRP A 159 13.57 -5.11 2.12
CA TRP A 159 12.96 -4.83 0.82
C TRP A 159 13.86 -4.05 -0.13
N THR A 160 14.78 -3.26 0.40
CA THR A 160 15.77 -2.54 -0.40
C THR A 160 16.77 -3.47 -1.08
N ASN A 161 17.01 -4.64 -0.47
CA ASN A 161 18.03 -5.60 -0.93
C ASN A 161 17.43 -6.77 -1.72
N PHE A 162 16.13 -6.75 -2.03
CA PHE A 162 15.53 -7.81 -2.85
C PHE A 162 16.07 -7.82 -4.27
N GLU A 163 16.39 -9.03 -4.73
CA GLU A 163 16.75 -9.32 -6.11
C GLU A 163 15.58 -10.00 -6.82
N GLN A 164 15.16 -9.47 -7.97
CA GLN A 164 13.97 -9.97 -8.68
C GLN A 164 14.05 -11.46 -8.98
N GLN A 165 15.20 -11.94 -9.50
CA GLN A 165 15.41 -13.34 -9.86
C GLN A 165 15.34 -14.28 -8.63
N GLU A 166 15.74 -13.79 -7.47
CA GLU A 166 15.67 -14.55 -6.23
C GLU A 166 14.22 -14.75 -5.80
N LEU A 167 13.43 -13.66 -5.76
CA LEU A 167 12.00 -13.75 -5.44
C LEU A 167 11.24 -14.63 -6.46
N GLU A 168 11.58 -14.57 -7.74
CA GLU A 168 10.99 -15.46 -8.75
C GLU A 168 11.28 -16.94 -8.45
N ARG A 169 12.53 -17.26 -8.10
CA ARG A 169 12.92 -18.64 -7.78
C ARG A 169 12.21 -19.17 -6.54
N GLU A 170 12.16 -18.37 -5.48
CA GLU A 170 11.51 -18.73 -4.22
C GLU A 170 10.01 -18.86 -4.40
N GLY A 171 9.38 -17.92 -5.07
CA GLY A 171 7.94 -17.94 -5.32
C GLY A 171 7.50 -19.15 -6.11
N ARG A 172 8.28 -19.61 -7.08
CA ARG A 172 8.01 -20.89 -7.78
C ARG A 172 7.96 -22.08 -6.81
N ALA A 173 8.86 -22.12 -5.83
CA ALA A 173 8.87 -23.17 -4.83
C ALA A 173 7.68 -23.07 -3.88
N ILE A 174 7.32 -21.85 -3.45
CA ILE A 174 6.17 -21.59 -2.60
C ILE A 174 4.87 -22.00 -3.33
N LEU A 175 4.64 -21.49 -4.54
CA LEU A 175 3.43 -21.82 -5.30
C LEU A 175 3.31 -23.32 -5.61
N ARG A 176 4.41 -24.00 -5.89
CA ARG A 176 4.39 -25.45 -6.08
C ARG A 176 3.91 -26.18 -4.82
N TYR A 177 4.40 -25.77 -3.64
CA TYR A 177 3.98 -26.35 -2.36
C TYR A 177 2.51 -26.02 -2.05
N GLU A 178 2.09 -24.79 -2.24
CA GLU A 178 0.71 -24.35 -2.02
C GLU A 178 -0.26 -25.10 -2.92
N ASN A 179 0.06 -25.27 -4.20
CA ASN A 179 -0.77 -26.03 -5.14
C ASN A 179 -0.92 -27.49 -4.73
N GLU A 180 0.14 -28.15 -4.26
CA GLU A 180 0.03 -29.50 -3.70
C GLU A 180 -0.85 -29.52 -2.44
N LEU A 181 -0.68 -28.58 -1.54
CA LEU A 181 -1.47 -28.47 -0.32
C LEU A 181 -2.96 -28.26 -0.64
N VAL A 182 -3.27 -27.31 -1.52
CA VAL A 182 -4.65 -27.05 -1.97
C VAL A 182 -5.26 -28.28 -2.62
N THR A 183 -4.52 -28.99 -3.47
CA THR A 183 -4.99 -30.21 -4.12
C THR A 183 -5.32 -31.30 -3.10
N LYS A 184 -4.45 -31.50 -2.11
CA LYS A 184 -4.68 -32.46 -1.03
C LYS A 184 -5.90 -32.09 -0.19
N LEU A 185 -6.02 -30.83 0.22
CA LEU A 185 -7.16 -30.35 1.01
C LEU A 185 -8.47 -30.50 0.23
N ALA A 186 -8.49 -30.09 -1.04
CA ALA A 186 -9.65 -30.18 -1.91
C ALA A 186 -10.12 -31.65 -2.13
N SER A 187 -9.17 -32.61 -2.20
CA SER A 187 -9.51 -34.01 -2.32
C SER A 187 -10.23 -34.63 -1.12
N HIS A 188 -10.15 -33.98 0.04
CA HIS A 188 -10.85 -34.35 1.29
C HIS A 188 -12.10 -33.50 1.56
N ALA A 189 -12.37 -32.49 0.71
CA ALA A 189 -13.54 -31.65 0.87
C ALA A 189 -14.83 -32.37 0.54
N THR A 190 -15.84 -32.18 1.38
CA THR A 190 -17.20 -32.70 1.12
C THR A 190 -18.09 -31.50 0.75
N LEU A 191 -18.82 -31.65 -0.34
CA LEU A 191 -19.83 -30.68 -0.73
C LEU A 191 -20.96 -30.68 0.29
N VAL A 192 -21.22 -29.54 0.91
CA VAL A 192 -22.33 -29.33 1.83
C VAL A 192 -23.29 -28.36 1.17
N GLN A 193 -24.57 -28.76 1.05
CA GLN A 193 -25.61 -27.85 0.58
C GLN A 193 -26.16 -27.07 1.76
N PHE A 194 -26.06 -25.74 1.72
CA PHE A 194 -26.70 -24.87 2.70
C PHE A 194 -28.14 -24.60 2.23
N GLU A 195 -29.13 -25.09 2.98
CA GLU A 195 -30.53 -24.73 2.77
C GLU A 195 -30.70 -23.27 3.27
N GLY A 196 -31.08 -22.37 2.37
CA GLY A 196 -31.41 -20.97 2.73
C GLY A 196 -30.54 -19.88 2.13
N ALA A 197 -29.59 -20.16 1.27
CA ALA A 197 -28.93 -19.13 0.48
C ALA A 197 -29.74 -18.84 -0.80
N THR A 198 -30.54 -17.79 -0.79
CA THR A 198 -31.14 -17.16 -1.98
C THR A 198 -30.34 -15.94 -2.36
#